data_2de8febd68e4550e0c40210a76a2ef61
#
_entry.id   2de8febd68e4550e0c40210a76a2ef61
#
_cell.length_a   1.000
_cell.length_b   1.000
_cell.length_c   1.000
_cell.angle_alpha   90.00
_cell.angle_beta   90.00
_cell.angle_gamma   90.00
#
_symmetry.space_group_name_H-M   'P 1'
#
loop_
_entity.id
_entity.type
_entity.pdbx_description
1 polymer ?
#
loop_
_entity_poly.entity_id
_entity_poly.type
_entity_poly.pdbx_seq_one_letter_code
_entity_poly.pdbx_strand_id
1 'polypeptide(L)'
;FQEEENLFYVLTNSRGFTEAETIKAHREVAEATDKAAKAAGKEYLFVSRSDSTLRGHFPLETEILREEYEKNTGLPVDGEILCPFFKEGDRFTLDNIHYVKYGEELVPANETEFAKDPTFGYVSETLPEYVEEKTGGKFRKEAVACISLKDLHEMNFDRIQQQLMDVKDFNKVVVNAVDYPDLKV
;
A
#
# COMPACT_ATOMS: atom_id res chain seq x y z
N PHE A 1 13.21 -15.57 -17.44
CA PHE A 1 11.79 -15.46 -17.10
C PHE A 1 10.98 -16.16 -18.19
N GLN A 2 10.29 -17.22 -17.81
CA GLN A 2 9.37 -17.97 -18.68
C GLN A 2 7.94 -17.90 -18.12
N GLU A 3 7.64 -16.81 -17.36
CA GLU A 3 6.29 -16.59 -16.84
C GLU A 3 5.38 -16.16 -17.98
N GLU A 4 4.30 -16.87 -18.16
CA GLU A 4 3.25 -16.57 -19.15
C GLU A 4 2.17 -15.66 -18.57
N GLU A 5 2.07 -15.64 -17.23
CA GLU A 5 1.08 -14.85 -16.50
C GLU A 5 1.48 -13.38 -16.38
N ASN A 6 0.47 -12.51 -16.27
CA ASN A 6 0.68 -11.07 -16.10
C ASN A 6 1.01 -10.68 -14.64
N LEU A 7 0.87 -11.59 -13.69
CA LEU A 7 1.14 -11.38 -12.27
C LEU A 7 1.97 -12.52 -11.71
N PHE A 8 3.03 -12.17 -10.99
CA PHE A 8 3.81 -13.13 -10.21
C PHE A 8 4.22 -12.53 -8.85
N TYR A 9 4.53 -13.39 -7.91
CA TYR A 9 4.90 -12.99 -6.56
C TYR A 9 6.38 -13.24 -6.29
N VAL A 10 7.02 -12.26 -5.63
CA VAL A 10 8.37 -12.41 -5.07
C VAL A 10 8.25 -12.40 -3.55
N LEU A 11 8.54 -13.53 -2.92
CA LEU A 11 8.51 -13.65 -1.47
C LEU A 11 9.81 -13.12 -0.86
N THR A 12 9.74 -12.00 -0.17
CA THR A 12 10.90 -11.35 0.47
C THR A 12 11.08 -11.74 1.93
N ASN A 13 10.01 -12.05 2.66
CA ASN A 13 9.98 -12.19 4.12
C ASN A 13 10.51 -10.96 4.88
N SER A 14 10.42 -9.79 4.28
CA SER A 14 11.03 -8.52 4.74
C SER A 14 10.59 -8.07 6.13
N ARG A 15 9.44 -8.52 6.62
CA ARG A 15 9.00 -8.21 7.99
C ARG A 15 10.01 -8.67 9.07
N GLY A 16 10.83 -9.67 8.81
CA GLY A 16 11.88 -10.14 9.70
C GLY A 16 13.23 -9.43 9.53
N PHE A 17 13.34 -8.51 8.59
CA PHE A 17 14.59 -7.83 8.24
C PHE A 17 14.81 -6.58 9.07
N THR A 18 16.07 -6.17 9.16
CA THR A 18 16.44 -4.80 9.51
C THR A 18 16.13 -3.85 8.34
N GLU A 19 16.11 -2.54 8.59
CA GLU A 19 15.96 -1.55 7.52
C GLU A 19 17.02 -1.71 6.42
N ALA A 20 18.27 -1.94 6.78
CA ALA A 20 19.36 -2.13 5.82
C ALA A 20 19.17 -3.37 4.94
N GLU A 21 18.71 -4.48 5.51
CA GLU A 21 18.38 -5.69 4.76
C GLU A 21 17.17 -5.48 3.87
N THR A 22 16.16 -4.75 4.34
CA THR A 22 14.97 -4.37 3.58
C THR A 22 15.34 -3.54 2.35
N ILE A 23 16.16 -2.50 2.53
CA ILE A 23 16.67 -1.66 1.43
C ILE A 23 17.38 -2.52 0.39
N LYS A 24 18.30 -3.37 0.84
CA LYS A 24 19.07 -4.24 -0.05
C LYS A 24 18.17 -5.17 -0.85
N ALA A 25 17.27 -5.89 -0.17
CA ALA A 25 16.39 -6.86 -0.82
C ALA A 25 15.45 -6.21 -1.84
N HIS A 26 14.86 -5.06 -1.51
CA HIS A 26 13.95 -4.35 -2.42
C HIS A 26 14.68 -3.77 -3.63
N ARG A 27 15.91 -3.26 -3.49
CA ARG A 27 16.75 -2.88 -4.62
C ARG A 27 17.09 -4.04 -5.52
N GLU A 28 17.50 -5.17 -4.97
CA GLU A 28 17.80 -6.38 -5.75
C GLU A 28 16.58 -6.88 -6.54
N VAL A 29 15.40 -6.87 -5.91
CA VAL A 29 14.14 -7.23 -6.58
C VAL A 29 13.81 -6.24 -7.70
N ALA A 30 13.91 -4.93 -7.44
CA ALA A 30 13.62 -3.91 -8.44
C ALA A 30 14.56 -3.99 -9.64
N GLU A 31 15.86 -4.12 -9.41
CA GLU A 31 16.86 -4.27 -10.48
C GLU A 31 16.64 -5.55 -11.31
N ALA A 32 16.33 -6.67 -10.65
CA ALA A 32 16.05 -7.94 -11.33
C ALA A 32 14.78 -7.86 -12.17
N THR A 33 13.74 -7.21 -11.64
CA THR A 33 12.48 -7.00 -12.36
C THR A 33 12.67 -6.13 -13.59
N ASP A 34 13.38 -5.00 -13.46
CA ASP A 34 13.68 -4.11 -14.58
C ASP A 34 14.46 -4.84 -15.70
N LYS A 35 15.52 -5.56 -15.34
CA LYS A 35 16.29 -6.37 -16.30
C LYS A 35 15.42 -7.38 -17.03
N ALA A 36 14.54 -8.07 -16.31
CA ALA A 36 13.65 -9.07 -16.88
C ALA A 36 12.59 -8.41 -17.80
N ALA A 37 12.00 -7.31 -17.38
CA ALA A 37 11.02 -6.56 -18.17
C ALA A 37 11.62 -6.04 -19.48
N LYS A 38 12.81 -5.44 -19.44
CA LYS A 38 13.55 -4.99 -20.61
C LYS A 38 13.88 -6.15 -21.57
N ALA A 39 14.32 -7.27 -21.05
CA ALA A 39 14.61 -8.46 -21.85
C ALA A 39 13.35 -9.05 -22.51
N ALA A 40 12.20 -8.94 -21.85
CA ALA A 40 10.91 -9.41 -22.36
C ALA A 40 10.15 -8.37 -23.22
N GLY A 41 10.63 -7.12 -23.28
CA GLY A 41 9.91 -6.02 -23.92
C GLY A 41 8.57 -5.71 -23.25
N LYS A 42 8.50 -5.83 -21.93
CA LYS A 42 7.29 -5.64 -21.12
C LYS A 42 7.43 -4.43 -20.21
N GLU A 43 6.31 -3.75 -19.97
CA GLU A 43 6.17 -2.82 -18.86
C GLU A 43 5.83 -3.58 -17.57
N TYR A 44 6.09 -2.96 -16.43
CA TYR A 44 5.81 -3.58 -15.13
C TYR A 44 5.35 -2.53 -14.12
N LEU A 45 4.68 -3.00 -13.08
CA LEU A 45 4.27 -2.21 -11.92
C LEU A 45 4.57 -3.01 -10.66
N PHE A 46 5.00 -2.35 -9.61
CA PHE A 46 5.17 -2.96 -8.30
C PHE A 46 3.90 -2.86 -7.46
N VAL A 47 3.56 -3.97 -6.81
CA VAL A 47 2.57 -4.02 -5.74
C VAL A 47 3.28 -4.54 -4.50
N SER A 48 3.49 -3.68 -3.51
CA SER A 48 4.02 -4.11 -2.21
C SER A 48 2.90 -4.81 -1.43
N ARG A 49 3.05 -6.11 -1.20
CA ARG A 49 2.12 -6.94 -0.45
C ARG A 49 2.63 -7.10 0.98
N SER A 50 2.34 -6.13 1.82
CA SER A 50 2.72 -6.12 3.23
C SER A 50 1.69 -6.84 4.11
N ASP A 51 1.81 -6.72 5.43
CA ASP A 51 0.90 -7.34 6.39
C ASP A 51 -0.46 -6.61 6.44
N SER A 52 -1.54 -7.37 6.43
CA SER A 52 -2.91 -6.81 6.44
C SER A 52 -3.30 -6.13 7.76
N THR A 53 -2.44 -6.12 8.77
CA THR A 53 -2.59 -5.38 10.03
C THR A 53 -1.56 -4.26 10.17
N LEU A 54 -1.05 -3.77 9.03
CA LEU A 54 -0.15 -2.62 8.89
C LEU A 54 1.24 -2.81 9.52
N ARG A 55 1.66 -4.05 9.80
CA ARG A 55 3.01 -4.35 10.27
C ARG A 55 3.95 -4.60 9.09
N GLY A 56 4.96 -3.78 8.96
CA GLY A 56 5.95 -3.85 7.88
C GLY A 56 6.76 -2.57 7.80
N HIS A 57 7.75 -2.56 6.92
CA HIS A 57 8.65 -1.41 6.74
C HIS A 57 8.02 -0.31 5.86
N PHE A 58 6.75 0.06 6.14
CA PHE A 58 6.12 1.21 5.50
C PHE A 58 6.65 2.50 6.15
N PRO A 59 7.02 3.55 5.40
CA PRO A 59 6.97 3.65 3.92
C PRO A 59 8.25 3.15 3.21
N LEU A 60 9.25 2.64 3.93
CA LEU A 60 10.58 2.34 3.40
C LEU A 60 10.54 1.42 2.16
N GLU A 61 9.77 0.33 2.22
CA GLU A 61 9.68 -0.65 1.12
C GLU A 61 9.19 0.00 -0.18
N THR A 62 8.12 0.76 -0.09
CA THR A 62 7.49 1.40 -1.24
C THR A 62 8.31 2.59 -1.75
N GLU A 63 8.97 3.33 -0.87
CA GLU A 63 9.90 4.40 -1.26
C GLU A 63 11.08 3.86 -2.07
N ILE A 64 11.69 2.76 -1.65
CA ILE A 64 12.80 2.12 -2.39
C ILE A 64 12.32 1.59 -3.74
N LEU A 65 11.18 0.92 -3.79
CA LEU A 65 10.62 0.42 -5.05
C LEU A 65 10.33 1.57 -6.03
N ARG A 66 9.78 2.69 -5.53
CA ARG A 66 9.56 3.90 -6.32
C ARG A 66 10.87 4.47 -6.86
N GLU A 67 11.86 4.69 -5.98
CA GLU A 67 13.16 5.26 -6.38
C GLU A 67 13.82 4.44 -7.49
N GLU A 68 13.85 3.13 -7.35
CA GLU A 68 14.43 2.25 -8.35
C GLU A 68 13.58 2.19 -9.64
N TYR A 69 12.25 2.23 -9.55
CA TYR A 69 11.39 2.30 -10.72
C TYR A 69 11.61 3.58 -11.52
N GLU A 70 11.60 4.75 -10.86
CA GLU A 70 11.84 6.05 -11.50
C GLU A 70 13.23 6.12 -12.13
N LYS A 71 14.26 5.63 -11.45
CA LYS A 71 15.63 5.56 -11.94
C LYS A 71 15.75 4.68 -13.19
N ASN A 72 15.08 3.53 -13.21
CA ASN A 72 15.22 2.53 -14.25
C ASN A 72 14.37 2.82 -15.49
N THR A 73 13.21 3.43 -15.32
CA THR A 73 12.23 3.71 -16.38
C THR A 73 12.25 5.16 -16.87
N GLY A 74 12.68 6.09 -16.02
CA GLY A 74 12.56 7.54 -16.26
C GLY A 74 11.13 8.07 -16.10
N LEU A 75 10.19 7.24 -15.63
CA LEU A 75 8.79 7.62 -15.43
C LEU A 75 8.56 8.01 -13.96
N PRO A 76 7.93 9.16 -13.69
CA PRO A 76 7.60 9.56 -12.33
C PRO A 76 6.47 8.70 -11.76
N VAL A 77 6.44 8.54 -10.44
CA VAL A 77 5.36 7.92 -9.68
C VAL A 77 4.70 8.98 -8.81
N ASP A 78 3.55 9.45 -9.22
CA ASP A 78 2.84 10.56 -8.56
C ASP A 78 2.17 10.17 -7.25
N GLY A 79 1.85 8.89 -7.04
CA GLY A 79 1.16 8.47 -5.84
C GLY A 79 1.31 6.99 -5.49
N GLU A 80 0.89 6.67 -4.29
CA GLU A 80 0.83 5.30 -3.76
C GLU A 80 -0.57 5.00 -3.23
N ILE A 81 -1.17 3.93 -3.72
CA ILE A 81 -2.46 3.44 -3.21
C ILE A 81 -2.21 2.56 -1.98
N LEU A 82 -2.86 2.91 -0.87
CA LEU A 82 -2.90 2.15 0.37
C LEU A 82 -4.28 1.53 0.57
N CYS A 83 -4.38 0.23 0.34
CA CYS A 83 -5.62 -0.53 0.47
C CYS A 83 -5.36 -1.85 1.24
N PRO A 84 -5.38 -1.82 2.58
CA PRO A 84 -5.05 -2.98 3.40
C PRO A 84 -6.19 -4.02 3.52
N PHE A 85 -7.23 -3.91 2.71
CA PHE A 85 -8.35 -4.83 2.69
C PHE A 85 -7.92 -6.29 2.50
N PHE A 86 -8.48 -7.17 3.32
CA PHE A 86 -8.26 -8.62 3.22
C PHE A 86 -9.44 -9.38 3.83
N LYS A 87 -10.44 -9.67 3.01
CA LYS A 87 -11.71 -10.28 3.44
C LYS A 87 -11.53 -11.64 4.12
N GLU A 88 -10.67 -12.50 3.57
CA GLU A 88 -10.42 -13.85 4.11
C GLU A 88 -9.72 -13.82 5.47
N GLY A 89 -9.07 -12.73 5.80
CA GLY A 89 -8.45 -12.50 7.10
C GLY A 89 -9.30 -11.63 8.02
N ASP A 90 -10.55 -11.31 7.63
CA ASP A 90 -11.42 -10.42 8.40
C ASP A 90 -10.83 -9.01 8.60
N ARG A 91 -10.33 -8.41 7.50
CA ARG A 91 -9.75 -7.06 7.49
C ARG A 91 -10.51 -6.16 6.54
N PHE A 92 -11.02 -5.05 7.06
CA PHE A 92 -11.90 -4.12 6.34
C PHE A 92 -11.46 -2.68 6.58
N THR A 93 -11.70 -1.79 5.61
CA THR A 93 -11.47 -0.36 5.77
C THR A 93 -12.75 0.40 5.51
N LEU A 94 -13.24 1.09 6.53
CA LEU A 94 -14.48 1.85 6.53
C LEU A 94 -14.22 3.23 7.16
N ASP A 95 -14.66 4.30 6.53
CA ASP A 95 -14.46 5.69 6.98
C ASP A 95 -12.99 6.02 7.31
N ASN A 96 -12.08 5.46 6.50
CA ASN A 96 -10.63 5.56 6.63
C ASN A 96 -10.05 4.90 7.89
N ILE A 97 -10.84 4.14 8.64
CA ILE A 97 -10.39 3.32 9.76
C ILE A 97 -10.24 1.89 9.28
N HIS A 98 -9.10 1.29 9.60
CA HIS A 98 -8.86 -0.12 9.30
C HIS A 98 -9.26 -0.97 10.48
N TYR A 99 -10.09 -1.97 10.22
CA TYR A 99 -10.70 -2.85 11.24
C TYR A 99 -10.21 -4.28 11.13
N VAL A 100 -10.14 -4.92 12.28
CA VAL A 100 -10.02 -6.36 12.45
C VAL A 100 -11.35 -6.88 12.99
N LYS A 101 -11.94 -7.86 12.32
CA LYS A 101 -13.17 -8.49 12.80
C LYS A 101 -12.87 -9.64 13.75
N TYR A 102 -13.45 -9.62 14.94
CA TYR A 102 -13.41 -10.69 15.93
C TYR A 102 -14.84 -11.15 16.20
N GLY A 103 -15.22 -12.31 15.65
CA GLY A 103 -16.60 -12.78 15.73
C GLY A 103 -17.59 -11.85 15.03
N GLU A 104 -18.45 -11.17 15.79
CA GLU A 104 -19.42 -10.19 15.27
C GLU A 104 -18.96 -8.73 15.41
N GLU A 105 -17.79 -8.49 16.02
CA GLU A 105 -17.32 -7.13 16.32
C GLU A 105 -16.21 -6.69 15.35
N LEU A 106 -16.27 -5.41 14.94
CA LEU A 106 -15.20 -4.72 14.23
C LEU A 106 -14.41 -3.90 15.25
N VAL A 107 -13.14 -4.24 15.42
CA VAL A 107 -12.23 -3.53 16.33
C VAL A 107 -11.24 -2.72 15.49
N PRO A 108 -11.08 -1.41 15.74
CA PRO A 108 -10.04 -0.63 15.07
C PRO A 108 -8.67 -1.26 15.23
N ALA A 109 -7.89 -1.35 14.14
CA ALA A 109 -6.63 -2.07 14.14
C ALA A 109 -5.61 -1.51 15.16
N ASN A 110 -5.65 -0.20 15.43
CA ASN A 110 -4.82 0.45 16.43
C ASN A 110 -5.15 0.04 17.89
N GLU A 111 -6.32 -0.50 18.15
CA GLU A 111 -6.73 -1.01 19.47
C GLU A 111 -6.34 -2.48 19.70
N THR A 112 -5.94 -3.17 18.63
CA THR A 112 -5.58 -4.59 18.68
C THR A 112 -4.13 -4.83 19.14
N GLU A 113 -3.80 -6.10 19.39
CA GLU A 113 -2.44 -6.55 19.67
C GLU A 113 -1.46 -6.27 18.52
N PHE A 114 -1.95 -6.16 17.27
CA PHE A 114 -1.12 -5.93 16.10
C PHE A 114 -0.46 -4.54 16.13
N ALA A 115 -1.17 -3.53 16.60
CA ALA A 115 -0.62 -2.18 16.73
C ALA A 115 0.39 -2.04 17.88
N LYS A 116 0.44 -3.01 18.78
CA LYS A 116 1.41 -3.06 19.89
C LYS A 116 2.70 -3.79 19.52
N ASP A 117 2.91 -4.09 18.25
CA ASP A 117 4.14 -4.72 17.75
C ASP A 117 5.36 -3.85 18.14
N PRO A 118 6.42 -4.43 18.73
CA PRO A 118 7.56 -3.67 19.23
C PRO A 118 8.38 -2.99 18.11
N THR A 119 8.29 -3.48 16.87
CA THR A 119 9.03 -2.95 15.73
C THR A 119 8.15 -2.06 14.84
N PHE A 120 6.92 -2.50 14.57
CA PHE A 120 6.02 -1.89 13.60
C PHE A 120 4.80 -1.24 14.22
N GLY A 121 4.74 -1.15 15.55
CA GLY A 121 3.61 -0.58 16.28
C GLY A 121 3.24 0.82 15.82
N TYR A 122 1.99 1.20 16.03
CA TYR A 122 1.42 2.50 15.71
C TYR A 122 0.26 2.82 16.67
N VAL A 123 -0.11 4.10 16.74
CA VAL A 123 -1.19 4.56 17.62
C VAL A 123 -2.34 5.20 16.85
N SER A 124 -2.11 5.55 15.60
CA SER A 124 -3.07 6.23 14.74
C SER A 124 -4.33 5.39 14.51
N GLU A 125 -5.50 6.02 14.63
CA GLU A 125 -6.79 5.37 14.40
C GLU A 125 -7.11 5.29 12.90
N THR A 126 -6.98 6.43 12.20
CA THR A 126 -7.27 6.51 10.76
C THR A 126 -6.04 6.25 9.91
N LEU A 127 -6.23 5.73 8.70
CA LEU A 127 -5.14 5.49 7.75
C LEU A 127 -4.40 6.79 7.33
N PRO A 128 -5.06 7.96 7.14
CA PRO A 128 -4.32 9.21 6.95
C PRO A 128 -3.42 9.58 8.12
N GLU A 129 -3.86 9.38 9.36
CA GLU A 129 -3.02 9.58 10.55
C GLU A 129 -1.87 8.57 10.61
N TYR A 130 -2.14 7.31 10.26
CA TYR A 130 -1.10 6.28 10.14
C TYR A 130 -0.03 6.67 9.11
N VAL A 131 -0.44 7.18 7.96
CA VAL A 131 0.50 7.70 6.95
C VAL A 131 1.37 8.82 7.53
N GLU A 132 0.77 9.80 8.19
CA GLU A 132 1.52 10.90 8.82
C GLU A 132 2.47 10.39 9.91
N GLU A 133 2.01 9.50 10.80
CA GLU A 133 2.81 8.89 11.86
C GLU A 133 4.01 8.15 11.30
N LYS A 134 3.77 7.23 10.35
CA LYS A 134 4.83 6.35 9.81
C LYS A 134 5.81 7.05 8.88
N THR A 135 5.40 8.17 8.31
CA THR A 135 6.29 9.00 7.45
C THR A 135 6.98 10.12 8.23
N GLY A 136 6.82 10.15 9.56
CA GLY A 136 7.39 11.20 10.40
C GLY A 136 6.89 12.61 10.04
N GLY A 137 5.66 12.72 9.56
CA GLY A 137 5.03 13.97 9.14
C GLY A 137 5.40 14.43 7.72
N LYS A 138 6.12 13.63 6.94
CA LYS A 138 6.46 13.94 5.54
C LYS A 138 5.19 14.09 4.69
N PHE A 139 4.21 13.22 4.90
CA PHE A 139 2.89 13.30 4.31
C PHE A 139 1.87 13.60 5.40
N ARG A 140 1.32 14.82 5.37
CA ARG A 140 0.33 15.29 6.34
C ARG A 140 -1.00 14.61 6.11
N LYS A 141 -1.71 14.24 7.17
CA LYS A 141 -3.00 13.53 7.08
C LYS A 141 -4.04 14.28 6.25
N GLU A 142 -4.03 15.62 6.29
CA GLU A 142 -4.94 16.47 5.53
C GLU A 142 -4.68 16.43 4.01
N ALA A 143 -3.47 16.03 3.61
CA ALA A 143 -3.06 15.93 2.22
C ALA A 143 -3.24 14.52 1.63
N VAL A 144 -3.56 13.52 2.45
CA VAL A 144 -3.82 12.15 2.00
C VAL A 144 -5.20 12.11 1.33
N ALA A 145 -5.24 11.69 0.07
CA ALA A 145 -6.50 11.49 -0.63
C ALA A 145 -7.22 10.24 -0.09
N CYS A 146 -8.55 10.31 0.04
CA CYS A 146 -9.35 9.19 0.54
C CYS A 146 -10.48 8.88 -0.44
N ILE A 147 -10.47 7.68 -1.01
CA ILE A 147 -11.56 7.17 -1.83
C ILE A 147 -12.57 6.48 -0.91
N SER A 148 -13.77 7.05 -0.84
CA SER A 148 -14.81 6.60 0.07
C SER A 148 -15.59 5.40 -0.46
N LEU A 149 -16.14 4.56 0.43
CA LEU A 149 -17.08 3.51 0.02
C LEU A 149 -18.29 4.08 -0.72
N LYS A 150 -18.74 5.27 -0.34
CA LYS A 150 -19.84 5.94 -1.03
C LYS A 150 -19.52 6.20 -2.50
N ASP A 151 -18.37 6.78 -2.80
CA ASP A 151 -17.98 7.06 -4.18
C ASP A 151 -17.81 5.77 -5.00
N LEU A 152 -17.29 4.70 -4.37
CA LEU A 152 -17.16 3.38 -5.00
C LEU A 152 -18.54 2.75 -5.29
N HIS A 153 -19.43 2.72 -4.32
CA HIS A 153 -20.77 2.11 -4.46
C HIS A 153 -21.69 2.90 -5.42
N GLU A 154 -21.54 4.22 -5.47
CA GLU A 154 -22.24 5.07 -6.41
C GLU A 154 -21.58 5.11 -7.81
N MET A 155 -20.44 4.40 -7.98
CA MET A 155 -19.63 4.41 -9.22
C MET A 155 -19.29 5.82 -9.68
N ASN A 156 -18.89 6.67 -8.74
CA ASN A 156 -18.61 8.08 -8.99
C ASN A 156 -17.22 8.26 -9.64
N PHE A 157 -17.06 7.69 -10.84
CA PHE A 157 -15.79 7.61 -11.56
C PHE A 157 -15.14 8.97 -11.78
N ASP A 158 -15.93 9.98 -12.14
CA ASP A 158 -15.38 11.32 -12.41
C ASP A 158 -14.68 11.89 -11.17
N ARG A 159 -15.30 11.73 -10.00
CA ARG A 159 -14.72 12.19 -8.74
C ARG A 159 -13.48 11.39 -8.34
N ILE A 160 -13.56 10.07 -8.45
CA ILE A 160 -12.43 9.18 -8.14
C ILE A 160 -11.25 9.50 -9.07
N GLN A 161 -11.51 9.63 -10.36
CA GLN A 161 -10.50 10.00 -11.34
C GLN A 161 -9.85 11.35 -10.99
N GLN A 162 -10.66 12.36 -10.66
CA GLN A 162 -10.13 13.67 -10.29
C GLN A 162 -9.23 13.57 -9.04
N GLN A 163 -9.67 12.86 -8.01
CA GLN A 163 -8.87 12.64 -6.80
C GLN A 163 -7.52 11.99 -7.12
N LEU A 164 -7.50 10.97 -8.01
CA LEU A 164 -6.26 10.30 -8.42
C LEU A 164 -5.35 11.22 -9.25
N MET A 165 -5.91 12.01 -10.17
CA MET A 165 -5.16 12.94 -11.02
C MET A 165 -4.54 14.11 -10.25
N ASP A 166 -5.13 14.46 -9.10
CA ASP A 166 -4.63 15.53 -8.23
C ASP A 166 -3.47 15.08 -7.32
N VAL A 167 -3.22 13.78 -7.23
CA VAL A 167 -2.12 13.22 -6.42
C VAL A 167 -0.77 13.55 -7.07
N LYS A 168 0.16 14.07 -6.27
CA LYS A 168 1.51 14.46 -6.70
C LYS A 168 2.56 14.10 -5.64
N ASP A 169 3.81 14.07 -6.08
CA ASP A 169 4.98 13.92 -5.20
C ASP A 169 4.95 12.64 -4.33
N PHE A 170 4.44 11.56 -4.90
CA PHE A 170 4.31 10.28 -4.23
C PHE A 170 3.41 10.32 -2.99
N ASN A 171 2.43 11.23 -2.99
CA ASN A 171 1.45 11.26 -1.89
C ASN A 171 0.61 9.99 -1.86
N LYS A 172 -0.06 9.76 -0.75
CA LYS A 172 -0.79 8.52 -0.48
C LYS A 172 -2.27 8.67 -0.79
N VAL A 173 -2.86 7.59 -1.29
CA VAL A 173 -4.29 7.47 -1.54
C VAL A 173 -4.83 6.30 -0.72
N VAL A 174 -5.62 6.59 0.28
CA VAL A 174 -6.33 5.57 1.05
C VAL A 174 -7.57 5.13 0.29
N VAL A 175 -7.73 3.83 0.09
CA VAL A 175 -8.93 3.24 -0.50
C VAL A 175 -9.68 2.46 0.56
N ASN A 176 -10.93 2.87 0.82
CA ASN A 176 -11.84 2.11 1.67
C ASN A 176 -12.34 0.88 0.92
N ALA A 177 -12.41 -0.26 1.58
CA ALA A 177 -12.94 -1.48 0.98
C ALA A 177 -13.49 -2.42 2.06
N VAL A 178 -14.67 -2.98 1.80
CA VAL A 178 -15.35 -3.97 2.66
C VAL A 178 -15.70 -5.24 1.91
N ASP A 179 -15.69 -5.22 0.58
CA ASP A 179 -15.87 -6.38 -0.26
C ASP A 179 -15.10 -6.24 -1.59
N TYR A 180 -14.96 -7.34 -2.32
CA TYR A 180 -14.26 -7.38 -3.61
C TYR A 180 -14.83 -6.47 -4.71
N PRO A 181 -16.15 -6.22 -4.80
CA PRO A 181 -16.68 -5.23 -5.74
C PRO A 181 -16.02 -3.84 -5.58
N ASP A 182 -15.67 -3.45 -4.35
CA ASP A 182 -15.03 -2.16 -4.06
C ASP A 182 -13.65 -2.01 -4.72
N LEU A 183 -13.00 -3.13 -5.05
CA LEU A 183 -11.69 -3.15 -5.71
C LEU A 183 -11.78 -3.18 -7.24
N LYS A 184 -13.00 -3.21 -7.81
CA LYS A 184 -13.22 -3.31 -9.25
C LYS A 184 -13.64 -1.98 -9.89
N VAL A 185 -13.86 -0.98 -9.07
CA VAL A 185 -14.16 0.38 -9.48
C VAL A 185 -12.86 1.13 -9.79
#